data_852ec60e585053b842458bf4339a40fc
#
_entry.id   852ec60e585053b842458bf4339a40fc
#
_cell.length_a   1.000
_cell.length_b   1.000
_cell.length_c   1.000
_cell.angle_alpha   90.00
_cell.angle_beta   90.00
_cell.angle_gamma   90.00
#
_symmetry.space_group_name_H-M   'P 1'
#
loop_
_entity.id
_entity.type
_entity.pdbx_description
1 polymer ?
#
loop_
_entity_poly.entity_id
_entity_poly.type
_entity_poly.pdbx_seq_one_letter_code
_entity_poly.pdbx_strand_id
1 'polypeptide(L)'
;TGGQTSGEIWSAKQSLGARLGDKNQEYCTVYNMIRLADTLFRWTKEPKYADYIEKNIYNGLMAQAYWQRFRTNGQHYDSPDEGLLTYFLPLAPGSKKGWASETNDFFCCHATLVQGNAAWERAILYQEDDELTVAQYFDFDAQVRAGGRPVSLSLRRDTLTGSFHLSSTSSARQNIHENTAKYPHHPDCRAEVLRVGTDAPVSFTLKLRVPQWVSGEAAVYVNGEVEGRFAARTGFVSLRREWKDGDTVRILLPQAIHAVSLPEDKNTVAFLYGPVLLAGLCGEGR
;
A
#
# COMPACT_ATOMS: atom_id res chain seq x y z
N THR A 1 8.88 -7.20 -4.54
CA THR A 1 7.94 -7.90 -3.71
C THR A 1 8.16 -7.60 -2.23
N GLY A 2 9.29 -7.83 -1.63
CA GLY A 2 9.57 -7.67 -0.20
C GLY A 2 9.82 -9.01 0.51
N GLY A 3 9.45 -10.14 -0.11
CA GLY A 3 9.78 -11.47 0.39
C GLY A 3 11.26 -11.80 0.22
N GLN A 4 11.81 -12.56 1.15
CA GLN A 4 13.25 -12.86 1.21
C GLN A 4 13.54 -14.34 1.41
N THR A 5 12.53 -15.20 1.28
CA THR A 5 12.68 -16.65 1.45
C THR A 5 12.58 -17.38 0.12
N SER A 6 13.17 -18.57 0.08
CA SER A 6 13.02 -19.54 -1.00
C SER A 6 12.98 -20.94 -0.37
N GLY A 7 11.84 -21.63 -0.53
CA GLY A 7 11.61 -22.92 0.12
C GLY A 7 11.65 -22.82 1.64
N GLU A 8 11.05 -21.77 2.22
CA GLU A 8 11.03 -21.49 3.68
C GLU A 8 12.39 -21.13 4.31
N ILE A 9 13.42 -21.03 3.50
CA ILE A 9 14.78 -20.73 3.95
C ILE A 9 15.13 -19.31 3.57
N TRP A 10 15.71 -18.56 4.50
CA TRP A 10 16.22 -17.22 4.23
C TRP A 10 17.37 -17.27 3.21
N SER A 11 17.27 -16.42 2.21
CA SER A 11 18.38 -16.24 1.28
C SER A 11 19.50 -15.46 1.95
N ALA A 12 20.74 -15.82 1.65
CA ALA A 12 21.88 -15.05 2.09
C ALA A 12 21.81 -13.62 1.52
N LYS A 13 22.42 -12.67 2.21
CA LYS A 13 22.48 -11.28 1.74
C LYS A 13 23.12 -11.23 0.35
N GLN A 14 22.50 -10.48 -0.57
CA GLN A 14 22.97 -10.30 -1.94
C GLN A 14 23.09 -11.61 -2.76
N SER A 15 22.19 -12.55 -2.51
CA SER A 15 22.12 -13.81 -3.28
C SER A 15 20.68 -14.17 -3.67
N LEU A 16 19.83 -13.18 -3.86
CA LEU A 16 18.42 -13.37 -4.20
C LEU A 16 18.24 -13.92 -5.62
N GLY A 17 19.03 -13.46 -6.59
CA GLY A 17 18.93 -13.86 -7.99
C GLY A 17 19.08 -15.37 -8.18
N ALA A 18 20.06 -15.99 -7.53
CA ALA A 18 20.28 -17.43 -7.57
C ALA A 18 19.17 -18.27 -6.89
N ARG A 19 18.24 -17.61 -6.18
CA ARG A 19 17.17 -18.25 -5.43
C ARG A 19 15.77 -17.92 -5.97
N LEU A 20 15.68 -17.19 -7.08
CA LEU A 20 14.41 -16.96 -7.77
C LEU A 20 13.89 -18.28 -8.35
N GLY A 21 12.62 -18.57 -8.09
CA GLY A 21 12.00 -19.83 -8.50
C GLY A 21 10.52 -19.87 -8.15
N ASP A 22 9.99 -21.07 -8.02
CA ASP A 22 8.57 -21.32 -7.74
C ASP A 22 8.24 -21.20 -6.25
N LYS A 23 9.24 -21.28 -5.37
CA LYS A 23 9.05 -21.35 -3.92
C LYS A 23 9.53 -20.10 -3.20
N ASN A 24 9.31 -18.92 -3.78
CA ASN A 24 9.64 -17.66 -3.14
C ASN A 24 8.50 -17.14 -2.27
N GLN A 25 8.83 -16.25 -1.37
CA GLN A 25 7.90 -15.41 -0.62
C GLN A 25 6.74 -16.20 0.02
N GLU A 26 7.10 -17.09 0.95
CA GLU A 26 6.12 -17.80 1.77
C GLU A 26 5.25 -16.83 2.56
N TYR A 27 3.93 -17.13 2.66
CA TYR A 27 2.97 -16.23 3.30
C TYR A 27 3.26 -16.03 4.80
N CYS A 28 3.65 -17.07 5.53
CA CYS A 28 3.99 -16.94 6.95
C CYS A 28 5.13 -15.96 7.17
N THR A 29 6.12 -16.00 6.28
CA THR A 29 7.24 -15.04 6.34
C THR A 29 6.77 -13.62 6.05
N VAL A 30 5.94 -13.42 5.02
CA VAL A 30 5.36 -12.09 4.72
C VAL A 30 4.62 -11.52 5.92
N TYR A 31 3.73 -12.32 6.52
CA TYR A 31 2.95 -11.93 7.68
C TYR A 31 3.83 -11.55 8.88
N ASN A 32 4.78 -12.40 9.23
CA ASN A 32 5.65 -12.14 10.37
C ASN A 32 6.60 -10.96 10.15
N MET A 33 7.04 -10.74 8.91
CA MET A 33 7.86 -9.57 8.59
C MET A 33 7.08 -8.26 8.60
N ILE A 34 5.79 -8.27 8.25
CA ILE A 34 4.91 -7.12 8.46
C ILE A 34 4.79 -6.81 9.95
N ARG A 35 4.59 -7.82 10.80
CA ARG A 35 4.54 -7.65 12.27
C ARG A 35 5.82 -7.09 12.84
N LEU A 36 6.97 -7.60 12.39
CA LEU A 36 8.27 -7.10 12.82
C LEU A 36 8.46 -5.64 12.40
N ALA A 37 8.12 -5.31 11.16
CA ALA A 37 8.20 -3.93 10.66
C ALA A 37 7.25 -2.98 11.42
N ASP A 38 6.04 -3.42 11.77
CA ASP A 38 5.10 -2.67 12.60
C ASP A 38 5.70 -2.38 14.00
N THR A 39 6.30 -3.39 14.62
CA THR A 39 6.97 -3.21 15.91
C THR A 39 8.13 -2.22 15.81
N LEU A 40 8.97 -2.35 14.80
CA LEU A 40 10.10 -1.45 14.59
C LEU A 40 9.63 -0.02 14.26
N PHE A 41 8.55 0.10 13.49
CA PHE A 41 7.95 1.42 13.23
C PHE A 41 7.45 2.09 14.50
N ARG A 42 6.77 1.35 15.37
CA ARG A 42 6.30 1.88 16.68
C ARG A 42 7.45 2.38 17.54
N TRP A 43 8.59 1.71 17.51
CA TRP A 43 9.76 2.09 18.33
C TRP A 43 10.57 3.24 17.74
N THR A 44 10.75 3.25 16.41
CA THR A 44 11.72 4.15 15.76
C THR A 44 11.09 5.29 14.99
N LYS A 45 9.82 5.14 14.59
CA LYS A 45 9.08 6.06 13.69
C LYS A 45 9.75 6.24 12.32
N GLU A 46 10.71 5.36 11.94
CA GLU A 46 11.41 5.47 10.67
C GLU A 46 10.49 5.10 9.50
N PRO A 47 10.34 5.98 8.48
CA PRO A 47 9.41 5.79 7.36
C PRO A 47 9.68 4.52 6.55
N LYS A 48 10.93 4.04 6.50
CA LYS A 48 11.30 2.81 5.79
C LYS A 48 10.50 1.58 6.22
N TYR A 49 10.08 1.51 7.49
CA TYR A 49 9.27 0.40 7.98
C TYR A 49 7.82 0.50 7.50
N ALA A 50 7.26 1.70 7.44
CA ALA A 50 5.93 1.92 6.86
C ALA A 50 5.93 1.63 5.35
N ASP A 51 6.98 2.01 4.61
CA ASP A 51 7.18 1.66 3.20
C ASP A 51 7.30 0.15 2.99
N TYR A 52 8.02 -0.54 3.89
CA TYR A 52 8.13 -2.01 3.86
C TYR A 52 6.78 -2.68 4.10
N ILE A 53 6.01 -2.21 5.08
CA ILE A 53 4.66 -2.71 5.38
C ILE A 53 3.75 -2.56 4.16
N GLU A 54 3.66 -1.36 3.56
CA GLU A 54 2.85 -1.11 2.37
C GLU A 54 3.19 -2.06 1.23
N LYS A 55 4.48 -2.17 0.92
CA LYS A 55 4.97 -3.04 -0.13
C LYS A 55 4.56 -4.49 0.08
N ASN A 56 4.61 -4.99 1.33
CA ASN A 56 4.25 -6.36 1.64
C ASN A 56 2.74 -6.58 1.76
N ILE A 57 1.96 -5.58 2.16
CA ILE A 57 0.50 -5.67 2.11
C ILE A 57 0.05 -5.89 0.66
N TYR A 58 0.47 -5.03 -0.27
CA TYR A 58 0.04 -5.15 -1.68
C TYR A 58 0.63 -6.38 -2.37
N ASN A 59 1.93 -6.60 -2.27
CA ASN A 59 2.66 -7.55 -3.11
C ASN A 59 2.97 -8.87 -2.41
N GLY A 60 2.60 -9.01 -1.18
CA GLY A 60 2.75 -10.22 -0.39
C GLY A 60 1.41 -10.70 0.11
N LEU A 61 0.81 -10.00 1.07
CA LEU A 61 -0.40 -10.43 1.76
C LEU A 61 -1.60 -10.54 0.78
N MET A 62 -1.92 -9.46 0.07
CA MET A 62 -3.06 -9.44 -0.87
C MET A 62 -2.79 -10.26 -2.14
N ALA A 63 -1.53 -10.45 -2.51
CA ALA A 63 -1.17 -11.16 -3.72
C ALA A 63 -1.23 -12.69 -3.58
N GLN A 64 -1.26 -13.25 -2.37
CA GLN A 64 -1.23 -14.70 -2.16
C GLN A 64 -2.61 -15.36 -2.10
N ALA A 65 -3.68 -14.59 -2.04
CA ALA A 65 -5.03 -15.11 -2.12
C ALA A 65 -5.67 -14.81 -3.49
N TYR A 66 -6.55 -15.68 -3.92
CA TYR A 66 -7.42 -15.47 -5.07
C TYR A 66 -8.85 -15.77 -4.67
N TRP A 67 -9.71 -14.78 -4.77
CA TRP A 67 -11.14 -14.90 -4.49
C TRP A 67 -11.89 -15.21 -5.78
N GLN A 68 -12.48 -16.39 -5.87
CA GLN A 68 -13.21 -16.81 -7.06
C GLN A 68 -14.63 -16.26 -7.06
N ARG A 69 -15.04 -15.67 -8.17
CA ARG A 69 -16.45 -15.39 -8.46
C ARG A 69 -17.12 -16.53 -9.26
N PHE A 70 -16.32 -17.47 -9.75
CA PHE A 70 -16.82 -18.59 -10.55
C PHE A 70 -16.16 -19.86 -10.06
N ARG A 71 -16.95 -20.90 -9.82
CA ARG A 71 -16.40 -22.26 -9.72
C ARG A 71 -15.99 -22.77 -11.09
N THR A 72 -15.06 -23.68 -11.12
CA THR A 72 -14.64 -24.38 -12.34
C THR A 72 -15.76 -25.16 -13.02
N ASN A 73 -16.88 -25.39 -12.33
CA ASN A 73 -18.10 -26.03 -12.85
C ASN A 73 -19.13 -25.03 -13.45
N GLY A 74 -18.78 -23.77 -13.63
CA GLY A 74 -19.63 -22.75 -14.24
C GLY A 74 -20.69 -22.11 -13.31
N GLN A 75 -20.70 -22.44 -12.01
CA GLN A 75 -21.56 -21.76 -11.06
C GLN A 75 -21.03 -20.36 -10.74
N HIS A 76 -21.92 -19.39 -10.81
CA HIS A 76 -21.63 -17.97 -10.48
C HIS A 76 -21.98 -17.72 -9.01
N TYR A 77 -21.08 -17.05 -8.28
CA TYR A 77 -21.33 -16.59 -6.93
C TYR A 77 -21.42 -15.08 -6.88
N ASP A 78 -22.45 -14.56 -6.24
CA ASP A 78 -22.67 -13.14 -6.04
C ASP A 78 -21.72 -12.53 -5.00
N SER A 79 -21.17 -13.36 -4.12
CA SER A 79 -20.13 -12.99 -3.17
C SER A 79 -18.92 -13.92 -3.28
N PRO A 80 -17.70 -13.46 -3.02
CA PRO A 80 -16.49 -14.29 -3.01
C PRO A 80 -16.42 -15.08 -1.70
N ASP A 81 -17.27 -16.12 -1.57
CA ASP A 81 -17.31 -16.96 -0.36
C ASP A 81 -16.15 -17.96 -0.29
N GLU A 82 -15.47 -18.16 -1.42
CA GLU A 82 -14.38 -19.11 -1.56
C GLU A 82 -13.12 -18.43 -2.07
N GLY A 83 -12.02 -18.67 -1.41
CA GLY A 83 -10.70 -18.22 -1.80
C GLY A 83 -9.74 -19.38 -1.97
N LEU A 84 -8.87 -19.29 -2.97
CA LEU A 84 -7.73 -20.18 -3.08
C LEU A 84 -6.49 -19.47 -2.56
N LEU A 85 -5.68 -20.20 -1.81
CA LEU A 85 -4.42 -19.71 -1.26
C LEU A 85 -3.25 -20.36 -2.01
N THR A 86 -2.24 -19.57 -2.32
CA THR A 86 -0.93 -20.10 -2.69
C THR A 86 0.02 -20.03 -1.50
N TYR A 87 0.78 -21.10 -1.28
CA TYR A 87 1.81 -21.15 -0.25
C TYR A 87 2.93 -20.16 -0.53
N PHE A 88 3.38 -20.13 -1.78
CA PHE A 88 4.47 -19.29 -2.26
C PHE A 88 4.02 -18.32 -3.36
N LEU A 89 4.69 -17.18 -3.45
CA LEU A 89 4.64 -16.32 -4.64
C LEU A 89 5.88 -16.59 -5.49
N PRO A 90 5.77 -17.29 -6.62
CA PRO A 90 6.88 -17.53 -7.50
C PRO A 90 7.37 -16.22 -8.13
N LEU A 91 8.68 -16.02 -8.16
CA LEU A 91 9.31 -14.78 -8.62
C LEU A 91 10.21 -14.95 -9.85
N ALA A 92 10.48 -16.19 -10.30
CA ALA A 92 11.22 -16.41 -11.52
C ALA A 92 10.35 -16.07 -12.74
N PRO A 93 10.96 -15.62 -13.87
CA PRO A 93 10.25 -15.47 -15.14
C PRO A 93 9.57 -16.79 -15.56
N GLY A 94 8.27 -16.70 -15.93
CA GLY A 94 7.49 -17.88 -16.34
C GLY A 94 7.00 -18.78 -15.21
N SER A 95 7.38 -18.53 -13.97
CA SER A 95 6.88 -19.26 -12.80
C SER A 95 5.38 -19.04 -12.61
N LYS A 96 4.69 -20.07 -12.09
CA LYS A 96 3.25 -20.06 -11.86
C LYS A 96 2.92 -20.31 -10.39
N LYS A 97 1.86 -19.70 -9.90
CA LYS A 97 1.33 -19.99 -8.57
C LYS A 97 0.77 -21.41 -8.52
N GLY A 98 1.13 -22.15 -7.49
CA GLY A 98 0.48 -23.41 -7.15
C GLY A 98 -0.64 -23.12 -6.14
N TRP A 99 -1.88 -23.39 -6.49
CA TRP A 99 -3.03 -23.15 -5.63
C TRP A 99 -3.31 -24.35 -4.74
N ALA A 100 -3.69 -24.07 -3.49
CA ALA A 100 -4.21 -25.10 -2.60
C ALA A 100 -5.57 -25.62 -3.10
N SER A 101 -5.95 -26.82 -2.68
CA SER A 101 -7.29 -27.32 -2.88
C SER A 101 -8.29 -26.67 -1.92
N GLU A 102 -9.58 -26.70 -2.30
CA GLU A 102 -10.66 -26.13 -1.47
C GLU A 102 -10.86 -26.88 -0.15
N THR A 103 -10.55 -28.17 -0.09
CA THR A 103 -10.95 -29.06 1.00
C THR A 103 -9.86 -29.94 1.60
N ASN A 104 -8.75 -30.17 0.89
CA ASN A 104 -7.78 -31.19 1.25
C ASN A 104 -6.46 -30.68 1.80
N ASP A 105 -6.18 -29.39 1.62
CA ASP A 105 -4.92 -28.78 2.05
C ASP A 105 -5.14 -27.85 3.22
N PHE A 106 -4.33 -27.99 4.24
CA PHE A 106 -4.27 -27.01 5.33
C PHE A 106 -2.79 -26.76 5.69
N PHE A 107 -2.23 -25.70 5.14
CA PHE A 107 -0.87 -25.27 5.43
C PHE A 107 -0.82 -24.30 6.60
N CYS A 108 0.36 -24.10 7.19
CA CYS A 108 0.60 -23.01 8.13
C CYS A 108 0.15 -21.64 7.55
N CYS A 109 0.30 -21.46 6.24
CA CYS A 109 -0.13 -20.25 5.53
C CYS A 109 -1.64 -20.00 5.57
N HIS A 110 -2.49 -21.01 5.72
CA HIS A 110 -3.93 -20.81 5.91
C HIS A 110 -4.22 -20.07 7.23
N ALA A 111 -3.55 -20.48 8.31
CA ALA A 111 -3.70 -19.83 9.61
C ALA A 111 -3.16 -18.40 9.59
N THR A 112 -1.98 -18.19 9.01
CA THR A 112 -1.40 -16.84 8.91
C THR A 112 -2.14 -15.96 7.92
N LEU A 113 -2.83 -16.51 6.91
CA LEU A 113 -3.73 -15.77 6.03
C LEU A 113 -4.87 -15.13 6.83
N VAL A 114 -5.55 -15.93 7.68
CA VAL A 114 -6.61 -15.42 8.54
C VAL A 114 -6.08 -14.32 9.46
N GLN A 115 -4.96 -14.57 10.14
CA GLN A 115 -4.34 -13.59 11.02
C GLN A 115 -3.88 -12.32 10.26
N GLY A 116 -3.28 -12.47 9.09
CA GLY A 116 -2.81 -11.37 8.27
C GLY A 116 -3.93 -10.46 7.82
N ASN A 117 -5.01 -11.05 7.29
CA ASN A 117 -6.17 -10.29 6.84
C ASN A 117 -6.95 -9.64 8.00
N ALA A 118 -6.98 -10.25 9.18
CA ALA A 118 -7.62 -9.68 10.37
C ALA A 118 -6.79 -8.61 11.09
N ALA A 119 -5.52 -8.43 10.73
CA ALA A 119 -4.60 -7.62 11.55
C ALA A 119 -3.84 -6.52 10.79
N TRP A 120 -3.79 -6.52 9.47
CA TRP A 120 -3.01 -5.55 8.71
C TRP A 120 -3.52 -4.11 8.85
N GLU A 121 -4.81 -3.93 9.12
CA GLU A 121 -5.44 -2.61 9.28
C GLU A 121 -4.84 -1.80 10.43
N ARG A 122 -4.27 -2.46 11.45
CA ARG A 122 -3.59 -1.78 12.56
C ARG A 122 -2.38 -0.95 12.12
N ALA A 123 -1.85 -1.20 10.93
CA ALA A 123 -0.73 -0.47 10.37
C ALA A 123 -1.14 0.80 9.60
N ILE A 124 -2.44 1.12 9.51
CA ILE A 124 -2.97 2.28 8.80
C ILE A 124 -2.74 3.56 9.60
N LEU A 125 -3.21 3.57 10.84
CA LEU A 125 -3.20 4.74 11.71
C LEU A 125 -2.50 4.41 13.02
N TYR A 126 -1.57 5.27 13.41
CA TYR A 126 -0.88 5.18 14.69
C TYR A 126 -1.19 6.42 15.53
N GLN A 127 -1.24 6.22 16.83
CA GLN A 127 -1.39 7.30 17.80
C GLN A 127 -0.29 7.25 18.85
N GLU A 128 0.26 8.40 19.18
CA GLU A 128 1.16 8.61 20.27
C GLU A 128 0.84 9.99 20.90
N ASP A 129 0.34 10.00 22.12
CA ASP A 129 -0.19 11.20 22.77
C ASP A 129 -1.16 11.97 21.85
N ASP A 130 -0.86 13.23 21.56
CA ASP A 130 -1.61 14.11 20.66
C ASP A 130 -1.08 14.11 19.22
N GLU A 131 -0.39 13.05 18.82
CA GLU A 131 0.09 12.85 17.46
C GLU A 131 -0.62 11.67 16.80
N LEU A 132 -1.25 11.92 15.65
CA LEU A 132 -1.92 10.91 14.82
C LEU A 132 -1.17 10.76 13.53
N THR A 133 -0.69 9.55 13.23
CA THR A 133 0.12 9.27 12.04
C THR A 133 -0.62 8.35 11.08
N VAL A 134 -1.01 8.87 9.92
CA VAL A 134 -1.52 8.08 8.79
C VAL A 134 -0.32 7.49 8.05
N ALA A 135 -0.07 6.21 8.28
CA ALA A 135 1.08 5.50 7.72
C ALA A 135 0.76 4.75 6.43
N GLN A 136 -0.50 4.36 6.22
CA GLN A 136 -0.97 3.68 5.02
C GLN A 136 -2.24 4.35 4.49
N TYR A 137 -2.39 4.39 3.17
CA TYR A 137 -3.53 5.01 2.50
C TYR A 137 -4.53 3.95 2.04
N PHE A 138 -5.35 3.49 2.98
CA PHE A 138 -6.54 2.68 2.75
C PHE A 138 -7.73 3.42 3.35
N ASP A 139 -8.92 3.23 2.80
CA ASP A 139 -10.13 3.81 3.37
C ASP A 139 -10.34 3.33 4.80
N PHE A 140 -10.57 4.25 5.73
CA PHE A 140 -10.86 3.93 7.12
C PHE A 140 -11.76 4.97 7.78
N ASP A 141 -12.44 4.55 8.86
CA ASP A 141 -13.05 5.39 9.87
C ASP A 141 -12.45 5.03 11.23
N ALA A 142 -12.00 6.03 11.97
CA ALA A 142 -11.40 5.84 13.28
C ALA A 142 -11.99 6.83 14.30
N GLN A 143 -12.16 6.33 15.52
CA GLN A 143 -12.47 7.15 16.70
C GLN A 143 -11.26 7.11 17.62
N VAL A 144 -10.69 8.26 17.91
CA VAL A 144 -9.49 8.42 18.72
C VAL A 144 -9.70 9.51 19.78
N ARG A 145 -8.76 9.66 20.68
CA ARG A 145 -8.70 10.82 21.60
C ARG A 145 -7.42 11.58 21.34
N ALA A 146 -7.53 12.85 21.00
CA ALA A 146 -6.38 13.73 20.82
C ALA A 146 -6.70 15.10 21.44
N GLY A 147 -5.73 15.80 22.01
CA GLY A 147 -5.94 17.06 22.72
C GLY A 147 -6.94 16.93 23.88
N GLY A 148 -7.04 15.75 24.48
CA GLY A 148 -7.99 15.44 25.56
C GLY A 148 -9.45 15.25 25.13
N ARG A 149 -9.76 15.29 23.81
CA ARG A 149 -11.13 15.22 23.25
C ARG A 149 -11.32 14.01 22.33
N PRO A 150 -12.58 13.55 22.14
CA PRO A 150 -12.88 12.60 21.07
C PRO A 150 -12.72 13.27 19.72
N VAL A 151 -12.06 12.56 18.79
CA VAL A 151 -11.82 12.97 17.42
C VAL A 151 -12.19 11.82 16.51
N SER A 152 -12.96 12.07 15.46
CA SER A 152 -13.18 11.13 14.38
C SER A 152 -12.29 11.47 13.18
N LEU A 153 -11.70 10.46 12.59
CA LEU A 153 -10.96 10.59 11.33
C LEU A 153 -11.59 9.66 10.28
N SER A 154 -11.84 10.19 9.11
CA SER A 154 -12.32 9.42 7.96
C SER A 154 -11.40 9.67 6.78
N LEU A 155 -10.72 8.63 6.29
CA LEU A 155 -9.90 8.69 5.08
C LEU A 155 -10.64 8.00 3.94
N ARG A 156 -10.69 8.66 2.78
CA ARG A 156 -11.27 8.11 1.55
C ARG A 156 -10.40 8.45 0.36
N ARG A 157 -10.31 7.49 -0.57
CA ARG A 157 -9.71 7.76 -1.86
C ARG A 157 -10.58 8.75 -2.63
N ASP A 158 -9.96 9.82 -3.13
CA ASP A 158 -10.62 10.79 -3.97
C ASP A 158 -10.64 10.31 -5.42
N THR A 159 -11.83 9.92 -5.89
CA THR A 159 -12.05 9.45 -7.27
C THR A 159 -12.40 10.59 -8.22
N LEU A 160 -12.61 11.81 -7.71
CA LEU A 160 -13.08 12.97 -8.48
C LEU A 160 -11.93 13.82 -9.05
N THR A 161 -10.75 13.27 -9.21
CA THR A 161 -9.55 13.97 -9.64
C THR A 161 -9.57 14.55 -11.06
N GLY A 162 -10.70 14.47 -11.77
CA GLY A 162 -10.86 15.01 -13.13
C GLY A 162 -10.81 16.54 -13.28
N SER A 163 -10.80 17.34 -12.20
CA SER A 163 -10.98 18.80 -12.32
C SER A 163 -10.12 19.66 -11.39
N PHE A 164 -8.93 19.21 -10.97
CA PHE A 164 -8.03 20.10 -10.23
C PHE A 164 -7.10 20.88 -11.17
N HIS A 165 -7.40 22.17 -11.36
CA HIS A 165 -6.45 23.13 -11.90
C HIS A 165 -5.28 23.31 -10.92
N LEU A 166 -4.19 22.62 -11.15
CA LEU A 166 -2.91 23.03 -10.60
C LEU A 166 -2.56 24.39 -11.25
N SER A 167 -2.78 25.49 -10.53
CA SER A 167 -2.32 26.81 -10.98
C SER A 167 -0.82 26.88 -10.82
N SER A 168 -0.04 26.42 -11.78
CA SER A 168 1.37 26.72 -11.93
C SER A 168 1.82 26.48 -13.37
N THR A 169 2.73 27.30 -13.78
CA THR A 169 3.35 27.40 -15.08
C THR A 169 4.42 26.31 -15.26
N SER A 170 4.08 25.12 -15.74
CA SER A 170 5.10 24.21 -16.29
C SER A 170 4.50 23.19 -17.26
N SER A 171 5.30 22.80 -18.25
CA SER A 171 4.98 21.89 -19.35
C SER A 171 4.51 20.47 -18.94
N ALA A 172 4.59 20.11 -17.67
CA ALA A 172 4.07 18.85 -17.13
C ALA A 172 2.53 18.78 -17.14
N ARG A 173 1.83 19.92 -17.34
CA ARG A 173 0.36 19.98 -17.35
C ARG A 173 -0.29 19.29 -18.55
N GLN A 174 0.31 19.39 -19.72
CA GLN A 174 -0.30 18.86 -20.95
C GLN A 174 -0.34 17.33 -20.92
N ASN A 175 0.69 16.67 -20.39
CA ASN A 175 0.75 15.22 -20.33
C ASN A 175 -0.21 14.58 -19.31
N ILE A 176 -0.53 15.26 -18.22
CA ILE A 176 -1.46 14.75 -17.21
C ILE A 176 -2.90 14.78 -17.74
N HIS A 177 -3.30 15.83 -18.45
CA HIS A 177 -4.65 15.97 -19.00
C HIS A 177 -4.94 15.00 -20.15
N GLU A 178 -3.99 14.75 -21.02
CA GLU A 178 -4.15 13.82 -22.14
C GLU A 178 -4.21 12.36 -21.67
N ASN A 179 -3.42 11.99 -20.65
CA ASN A 179 -3.41 10.62 -20.15
C ASN A 179 -4.61 10.28 -19.25
N THR A 180 -5.12 11.22 -18.45
CA THR A 180 -6.31 10.98 -17.61
C THR A 180 -7.59 10.82 -18.45
N ALA A 181 -7.69 11.48 -19.60
CA ALA A 181 -8.81 11.31 -20.53
C ALA A 181 -8.80 9.92 -21.23
N LYS A 182 -7.59 9.37 -21.45
CA LYS A 182 -7.41 8.11 -22.17
C LYS A 182 -7.53 6.86 -21.27
N TYR A 183 -7.23 7.01 -19.96
CA TYR A 183 -7.25 5.92 -18.97
C TYR A 183 -7.85 6.39 -17.65
N PRO A 184 -9.18 6.55 -17.57
CA PRO A 184 -9.86 7.11 -16.39
C PRO A 184 -9.68 6.27 -15.11
N HIS A 185 -9.22 5.01 -15.22
CA HIS A 185 -8.99 4.09 -14.11
C HIS A 185 -7.53 4.00 -13.63
N HIS A 186 -6.62 4.74 -14.26
CA HIS A 186 -5.19 4.81 -13.88
C HIS A 186 -4.76 6.27 -13.76
N PRO A 187 -5.23 7.01 -12.75
CA PRO A 187 -4.76 8.37 -12.55
C PRO A 187 -3.27 8.35 -12.25
N ASP A 188 -2.50 9.17 -12.96
CA ASP A 188 -1.06 9.38 -12.69
C ASP A 188 -0.79 9.96 -11.29
N CYS A 189 -1.84 10.13 -10.51
CA CYS A 189 -1.80 10.66 -9.18
C CYS A 189 -2.83 9.96 -8.29
N ARG A 190 -2.38 9.37 -7.20
CA ARG A 190 -3.24 8.91 -6.11
C ARG A 190 -3.60 10.10 -5.24
N ALA A 191 -4.88 10.30 -4.99
CA ALA A 191 -5.38 11.36 -4.13
C ALA A 191 -6.18 10.77 -2.98
N GLU A 192 -5.93 11.25 -1.78
CA GLU A 192 -6.63 10.84 -0.57
C GLU A 192 -7.16 12.07 0.15
N VAL A 193 -8.35 11.96 0.71
CA VAL A 193 -8.99 13.00 1.52
C VAL A 193 -9.27 12.47 2.91
N LEU A 194 -8.68 13.11 3.89
CA LEU A 194 -8.96 12.87 5.30
C LEU A 194 -9.87 13.98 5.82
N ARG A 195 -10.93 13.60 6.55
CA ARG A 195 -11.84 14.50 7.24
C ARG A 195 -11.66 14.36 8.74
N VAL A 196 -11.69 15.48 9.42
CA VAL A 196 -11.66 15.57 10.88
C VAL A 196 -13.07 15.87 11.38
N GLY A 197 -13.53 15.12 12.37
CA GLY A 197 -14.77 15.41 13.10
C GLY A 197 -14.46 15.57 14.58
N THR A 198 -15.04 16.59 15.21
CA THR A 198 -14.85 16.90 16.63
C THR A 198 -16.02 17.72 17.17
N ASP A 199 -16.32 17.59 18.47
CA ASP A 199 -17.40 18.33 19.12
C ASP A 199 -17.04 19.80 19.43
N ALA A 200 -15.75 20.13 19.46
CA ALA A 200 -15.22 21.47 19.63
C ALA A 200 -13.79 21.55 19.08
N PRO A 201 -13.26 22.77 18.80
CA PRO A 201 -11.89 22.92 18.32
C PRO A 201 -10.88 22.21 19.24
N VAL A 202 -9.93 21.49 18.63
CA VAL A 202 -8.96 20.64 19.33
C VAL A 202 -7.60 20.70 18.66
N SER A 203 -6.55 20.88 19.46
CA SER A 203 -5.17 20.94 18.95
C SER A 203 -4.51 19.57 19.00
N PHE A 204 -4.05 19.10 17.85
CA PHE A 204 -3.21 17.92 17.74
C PHE A 204 -2.31 17.98 16.48
N THR A 205 -1.34 17.08 16.42
CA THR A 205 -0.48 16.92 15.24
C THR A 205 -0.99 15.78 14.37
N LEU A 206 -1.29 16.06 13.11
CA LEU A 206 -1.56 15.06 12.10
C LEU A 206 -0.31 14.85 11.25
N LYS A 207 0.18 13.63 11.19
CA LYS A 207 1.27 13.22 10.29
C LYS A 207 0.76 12.40 9.13
N LEU A 208 1.18 12.76 7.93
CA LEU A 208 0.88 12.06 6.69
C LEU A 208 2.16 11.50 6.09
N ARG A 209 2.19 10.21 5.78
CA ARG A 209 3.35 9.61 5.12
C ARG A 209 3.48 10.08 3.67
N VAL A 210 4.69 10.41 3.26
CA VAL A 210 5.06 10.58 1.85
C VAL A 210 5.80 9.32 1.42
N PRO A 211 5.15 8.40 0.71
CA PRO A 211 5.75 7.13 0.31
C PRO A 211 6.98 7.30 -0.58
N GLN A 212 7.94 6.40 -0.44
CA GLN A 212 9.17 6.44 -1.26
C GLN A 212 8.94 6.26 -2.77
N TRP A 213 7.79 5.71 -3.18
CA TRP A 213 7.44 5.50 -4.59
C TRP A 213 6.84 6.74 -5.26
N VAL A 214 6.58 7.83 -4.53
CA VAL A 214 6.05 9.06 -5.10
C VAL A 214 6.99 9.58 -6.18
N SER A 215 6.43 9.84 -7.37
CA SER A 215 7.17 10.38 -8.50
C SER A 215 7.19 11.93 -8.45
N GLY A 216 8.32 12.50 -8.05
CA GLY A 216 8.44 13.93 -7.83
C GLY A 216 8.03 14.37 -6.43
N GLU A 217 7.03 15.22 -6.31
CA GLU A 217 6.60 15.81 -5.04
C GLU A 217 5.14 15.47 -4.73
N ALA A 218 4.87 15.05 -3.51
CA ALA A 218 3.53 15.04 -2.95
C ALA A 218 3.05 16.47 -2.67
N ALA A 219 1.77 16.74 -2.86
CA ALA A 219 1.18 18.03 -2.50
C ALA A 219 0.10 17.84 -1.42
N VAL A 220 0.14 18.68 -0.39
CA VAL A 220 -0.82 18.65 0.72
C VAL A 220 -1.63 19.92 0.71
N TYR A 221 -2.93 19.77 0.92
CA TYR A 221 -3.91 20.85 1.02
C TYR A 221 -4.70 20.70 2.31
N VAL A 222 -4.99 21.82 2.94
CA VAL A 222 -5.90 21.87 4.11
C VAL A 222 -7.03 22.81 3.76
N ASN A 223 -8.27 22.32 3.82
CA ASN A 223 -9.49 23.07 3.48
C ASN A 223 -9.42 23.72 2.06
N GLY A 224 -8.75 23.02 1.12
CA GLY A 224 -8.57 23.49 -0.25
C GLY A 224 -7.37 24.41 -0.48
N GLU A 225 -6.71 24.90 0.55
CA GLU A 225 -5.52 25.73 0.45
C GLU A 225 -4.24 24.90 0.48
N VAL A 226 -3.24 25.32 -0.31
CA VAL A 226 -1.95 24.60 -0.40
C VAL A 226 -1.18 24.77 0.90
N GLU A 227 -0.92 23.67 1.58
CA GLU A 227 -0.04 23.64 2.77
C GLU A 227 1.44 23.49 2.35
N GLY A 228 1.73 22.68 1.33
CA GLY A 228 3.08 22.51 0.82
C GLY A 228 3.26 21.41 -0.20
N ARG A 229 4.51 21.30 -0.69
CA ARG A 229 4.98 20.24 -1.58
C ARG A 229 6.18 19.54 -0.94
N PHE A 230 6.23 18.21 -1.03
CA PHE A 230 7.15 17.39 -0.25
C PHE A 230 7.74 16.27 -1.13
N ALA A 231 9.06 16.21 -1.17
CA ALA A 231 9.76 15.17 -1.94
C ALA A 231 9.50 13.76 -1.36
N ALA A 232 9.61 12.74 -2.20
CA ALA A 232 9.40 11.33 -1.84
C ALA A 232 10.20 10.86 -0.61
N ARG A 233 11.35 11.45 -0.34
CA ARG A 233 12.21 11.09 0.80
C ARG A 233 11.91 11.86 2.08
N THR A 234 10.90 12.72 2.09
CA THR A 234 10.50 13.47 3.29
C THR A 234 10.06 12.55 4.43
N GLY A 235 9.49 11.40 4.09
CA GLY A 235 8.98 10.43 5.07
C GLY A 235 7.61 10.80 5.59
N PHE A 236 7.52 11.86 6.42
CA PHE A 236 6.25 12.35 6.96
C PHE A 236 6.15 13.86 6.88
N VAL A 237 4.95 14.33 6.54
CA VAL A 237 4.53 15.73 6.69
C VAL A 237 3.79 15.87 7.99
N SER A 238 4.16 16.83 8.82
CA SER A 238 3.53 17.11 10.11
C SER A 238 2.72 18.38 10.05
N LEU A 239 1.44 18.29 10.37
CA LEU A 239 0.48 19.40 10.42
C LEU A 239 0.04 19.61 11.86
N ARG A 240 0.66 20.53 12.58
CA ARG A 240 0.25 20.91 13.94
C ARG A 240 -0.62 22.13 13.88
N ARG A 241 -1.89 21.97 14.28
CA ARG A 241 -2.86 23.06 14.27
C ARG A 241 -4.05 22.80 15.20
N GLU A 242 -4.87 23.80 15.42
CA GLU A 242 -6.20 23.63 15.97
C GLU A 242 -7.15 23.17 14.86
N TRP A 243 -7.71 21.98 15.02
CA TRP A 243 -8.65 21.35 14.11
C TRP A 243 -10.08 21.63 14.52
N LYS A 244 -10.96 21.82 13.53
CA LYS A 244 -12.40 22.04 13.70
C LYS A 244 -13.18 20.94 13.02
N ASP A 245 -14.43 20.79 13.42
CA ASP A 245 -15.34 19.85 12.76
C ASP A 245 -15.48 20.17 11.28
N GLY A 246 -15.37 19.13 10.45
CA GLY A 246 -15.42 19.23 9.00
C GLY A 246 -14.11 19.63 8.31
N ASP A 247 -13.04 19.95 9.05
CA ASP A 247 -11.73 20.21 8.41
C ASP A 247 -11.31 19.04 7.53
N THR A 248 -10.72 19.37 6.38
CA THR A 248 -10.26 18.40 5.40
C THR A 248 -8.78 18.53 5.11
N VAL A 249 -8.11 17.39 4.99
CA VAL A 249 -6.73 17.32 4.51
C VAL A 249 -6.69 16.45 3.26
N ARG A 250 -6.24 17.02 2.16
CA ARG A 250 -6.06 16.29 0.92
C ARG A 250 -4.57 16.12 0.63
N ILE A 251 -4.15 14.89 0.31
CA ILE A 251 -2.80 14.60 -0.15
C ILE A 251 -2.83 14.03 -1.57
N LEU A 252 -1.99 14.60 -2.43
CA LEU A 252 -1.77 14.15 -3.80
C LEU A 252 -0.42 13.43 -3.87
N LEU A 253 -0.43 12.20 -4.35
CA LEU A 253 0.72 11.31 -4.44
C LEU A 253 0.93 10.91 -5.90
N PRO A 254 1.72 11.67 -6.68
CA PRO A 254 2.01 11.32 -8.07
C PRO A 254 2.64 9.93 -8.18
N GLN A 255 2.19 9.15 -9.16
CA GLN A 255 2.64 7.78 -9.41
C GLN A 255 3.27 7.68 -10.80
N ALA A 256 4.29 6.84 -10.92
CA ALA A 256 4.89 6.46 -12.20
C ALA A 256 5.30 5.01 -12.16
N ILE A 257 5.44 4.40 -13.35
CA ILE A 257 6.09 3.11 -13.47
C ILE A 257 7.58 3.31 -13.18
N HIS A 258 8.11 2.49 -12.28
CA HIS A 258 9.53 2.47 -11.97
C HIS A 258 10.07 1.05 -11.89
N ALA A 259 11.36 0.89 -12.20
CA ALA A 259 12.04 -0.39 -12.11
C ALA A 259 12.85 -0.49 -10.83
N VAL A 260 12.78 -1.66 -10.20
CA VAL A 260 13.60 -2.01 -9.04
C VAL A 260 14.43 -3.23 -9.39
N SER A 261 15.75 -3.08 -9.38
CA SER A 261 16.68 -4.17 -9.64
C SER A 261 17.03 -4.95 -8.38
N LEU A 262 17.52 -6.18 -8.57
CA LEU A 262 18.15 -6.92 -7.48
C LEU A 262 19.42 -6.20 -7.00
N PRO A 263 19.76 -6.32 -5.71
CA PRO A 263 20.98 -5.70 -5.18
C PRO A 263 22.25 -6.18 -5.90
N GLU A 264 22.32 -7.47 -6.20
CA GLU A 264 23.43 -8.16 -6.82
C GLU A 264 23.38 -8.24 -8.35
N ASP A 265 22.22 -8.02 -8.95
CA ASP A 265 22.04 -8.09 -10.41
C ASP A 265 21.15 -6.95 -10.90
N LYS A 266 21.76 -5.98 -11.57
CA LYS A 266 21.08 -4.79 -12.10
C LYS A 266 20.25 -5.07 -13.36
N ASN A 267 20.45 -6.19 -14.02
CA ASN A 267 19.70 -6.59 -15.21
C ASN A 267 18.41 -7.35 -14.87
N THR A 268 18.33 -7.94 -13.67
CA THR A 268 17.10 -8.54 -13.17
C THR A 268 16.28 -7.48 -12.44
N VAL A 269 15.16 -7.09 -13.07
CA VAL A 269 14.31 -5.99 -12.59
C VAL A 269 12.86 -6.43 -12.38
N ALA A 270 12.19 -5.75 -11.49
CA ALA A 270 10.74 -5.78 -11.33
C ALA A 270 10.18 -4.38 -11.60
N PHE A 271 9.03 -4.30 -12.24
CA PHE A 271 8.34 -3.04 -12.51
C PHE A 271 7.22 -2.84 -11.50
N LEU A 272 7.14 -1.65 -10.94
CA LEU A 272 6.09 -1.24 -10.01
C LEU A 272 5.38 0.01 -10.53
N TYR A 273 4.09 0.12 -10.22
CA TYR A 273 3.31 1.35 -10.37
C TYR A 273 2.85 1.80 -8.98
N GLY A 274 3.40 2.89 -8.50
CA GLY A 274 3.28 3.23 -7.08
C GLY A 274 3.78 2.06 -6.20
N PRO A 275 3.00 1.58 -5.22
CA PRO A 275 3.39 0.45 -4.37
C PRO A 275 3.17 -0.92 -5.02
N VAL A 276 2.46 -1.01 -6.15
CA VAL A 276 1.97 -2.27 -6.73
C VAL A 276 2.97 -2.84 -7.73
N LEU A 277 3.35 -4.09 -7.53
CA LEU A 277 4.16 -4.86 -8.48
C LEU A 277 3.33 -5.22 -9.71
N LEU A 278 3.88 -4.93 -10.88
CA LEU A 278 3.27 -5.28 -12.15
C LEU A 278 3.71 -6.68 -12.59
N ALA A 279 2.78 -7.46 -13.12
CA ALA A 279 3.04 -8.77 -13.71
C ALA A 279 2.81 -8.71 -15.22
N GLY A 280 3.79 -9.19 -15.98
CA GLY A 280 3.64 -9.40 -17.41
C GLY A 280 2.78 -10.64 -17.69
N LEU A 281 1.73 -10.49 -18.48
CA LEU A 281 0.93 -11.63 -18.95
C LEU A 281 1.66 -12.31 -20.10
N CYS A 282 2.17 -13.51 -19.86
CA CYS A 282 2.92 -14.27 -20.86
C CYS A 282 2.02 -15.22 -21.70
N GLY A 283 0.70 -15.17 -21.55
CA GLY A 283 -0.25 -16.06 -22.22
C GLY A 283 -0.19 -17.50 -21.70
N GLU A 284 -0.90 -18.40 -22.36
CA GLU A 284 -0.85 -19.85 -22.06
C GLU A 284 0.35 -20.54 -22.72
N GLY A 285 1.05 -19.84 -23.59
CA GLY A 285 2.26 -20.31 -24.26
C GLY A 285 3.46 -20.36 -23.31
N ARG A 286 4.16 -21.44 -23.41
CA ARG A 286 5.32 -21.92 -22.61
C ARG A 286 6.44 -20.91 -22.41
#